data_ed01e4861351e14d8f978fc8276cf5ba
#
_entry.id   ed01e4861351e14d8f978fc8276cf5ba
#
_cell.length_a   1.000
_cell.length_b   1.000
_cell.length_c   1.000
_cell.angle_alpha   90.00
_cell.angle_beta   90.00
_cell.angle_gamma   90.00
#
_symmetry.space_group_name_H-M   'P 1'
#
loop_
_entity.id
_entity.type
_entity.pdbx_description
1 polymer ?
#
loop_
_entity_poly.entity_id
_entity_poly.type
_entity_poly.pdbx_seq_one_letter_code
_entity_poly.pdbx_strand_id
1 'polypeptide(L)'
;MTEEERWVMQGLDPDDPACIKSVAQLEKYIDEVGFLPLFRGDIPGFSVEEHTAADGWWTDDPERDPWAWRQILAQRGHVAYGKFFDRKAGFISLEWLPVFANCRRDGYDFDALWDDEKASMKSKKIMDLFAEEFADRELYSFEVKKLAGYGKSGEKNFEGEITSLQMQTYLCVRDFKRKTSKKGEEYGWGIAVYCTPEHIWGRDLVTSCYREDPKTSAERIFLHIKKLYPDAGERQIRRLLGIRREGEAAERKEVPYPDNLIRALKIEGFTPESATPDQKAGLEVAIGQLRDKQQRTVLLKYKDHLKNEEIGKALDRAAGTVGTYHSKALGKLKWPGIAAWYLEGYDKTIRTFMEERNVPCPERVVRDDCPEVSGRDFCLRLGITYKQSDALMKAGIFTVFDLILAQGKPGWYKSVKGIGAKTAADMEKRVDERYISRLQKEEAGR
;
A
#
# COMPACT_ATOMS: atom_id res chain seq x y z
N MET A 1 10.04 -22.09 1.03
CA MET A 1 9.54 -22.04 2.43
C MET A 1 10.23 -23.14 3.18
N THR A 2 11.13 -22.76 4.07
CA THR A 2 11.80 -23.69 4.98
C THR A 2 10.80 -24.16 6.04
N GLU A 3 11.06 -25.28 6.73
CA GLU A 3 10.19 -25.79 7.80
C GLU A 3 10.00 -24.77 8.94
N GLU A 4 10.87 -23.78 9.07
CA GLU A 4 10.82 -22.71 10.08
C GLU A 4 9.77 -21.61 9.79
N GLU A 5 9.18 -21.54 8.59
CA GLU A 5 8.14 -20.56 8.21
C GLU A 5 6.70 -21.08 8.31
N ARG A 6 6.48 -22.31 8.82
CA ARG A 6 5.13 -22.80 9.03
C ARG A 6 4.52 -22.15 10.25
N TRP A 7 3.30 -21.59 10.06
CA TRP A 7 2.48 -21.13 11.17
C TRP A 7 2.23 -22.31 12.13
N VAL A 8 2.67 -22.16 13.36
CA VAL A 8 2.43 -23.14 14.42
C VAL A 8 1.40 -22.52 15.36
N MET A 9 0.25 -23.19 15.50
CA MET A 9 -0.79 -22.81 16.48
C MET A 9 -0.21 -22.89 17.88
N GLN A 10 -0.43 -21.84 18.67
CA GLN A 10 0.01 -21.78 20.06
C GLN A 10 -1.22 -21.77 20.97
N GLY A 11 -1.59 -22.92 21.44
CA GLY A 11 -2.74 -23.11 22.31
C GLY A 11 -2.37 -23.60 23.69
N LEU A 12 -3.39 -23.79 24.51
CA LEU A 12 -3.29 -24.44 25.81
C LEU A 12 -3.31 -25.96 25.66
N ASP A 13 -2.79 -26.65 26.66
CA ASP A 13 -3.00 -28.09 26.79
C ASP A 13 -4.50 -28.37 26.90
N PRO A 14 -5.05 -29.39 26.19
CA PRO A 14 -6.45 -29.78 26.32
C PRO A 14 -6.92 -30.07 27.74
N ASP A 15 -6.00 -30.49 28.60
CA ASP A 15 -6.31 -30.78 30.00
C ASP A 15 -6.17 -29.59 30.95
N ASP A 16 -5.69 -28.44 30.42
CA ASP A 16 -5.63 -27.20 31.20
C ASP A 16 -7.05 -26.73 31.56
N PRO A 17 -7.33 -26.43 32.83
CA PRO A 17 -8.61 -25.90 33.27
C PRO A 17 -9.04 -24.59 32.60
N ALA A 18 -8.08 -23.79 32.14
CA ALA A 18 -8.31 -22.53 31.43
C ALA A 18 -8.58 -22.75 29.92
N CYS A 19 -8.40 -23.98 29.42
CA CYS A 19 -8.62 -24.28 28.01
C CYS A 19 -10.11 -24.21 27.65
N ILE A 20 -10.47 -23.38 26.68
CA ILE A 20 -11.83 -23.29 26.14
C ILE A 20 -12.07 -24.45 25.19
N LYS A 21 -13.09 -25.26 25.49
CA LYS A 21 -13.38 -26.57 24.83
C LYS A 21 -14.70 -26.55 24.04
N SER A 22 -15.47 -25.46 24.10
CA SER A 22 -16.78 -25.41 23.44
C SER A 22 -17.13 -23.97 23.04
N VAL A 23 -18.02 -23.83 22.05
CA VAL A 23 -18.57 -22.56 21.62
C VAL A 23 -19.25 -21.77 22.74
N ALA A 24 -19.93 -22.47 23.66
CA ALA A 24 -20.59 -21.82 24.81
C ALA A 24 -19.59 -21.25 25.81
N GLN A 25 -18.48 -21.93 26.03
CA GLN A 25 -17.40 -21.42 26.87
C GLN A 25 -16.72 -20.22 26.22
N LEU A 26 -16.50 -20.25 24.89
CA LEU A 26 -15.93 -19.11 24.16
C LEU A 26 -16.87 -17.90 24.21
N GLU A 27 -18.16 -18.09 24.00
CA GLU A 27 -19.17 -17.02 24.08
C GLU A 27 -19.14 -16.34 25.45
N LYS A 28 -19.16 -17.14 26.51
CA LYS A 28 -19.06 -16.65 27.90
C LYS A 28 -17.75 -15.90 28.14
N TYR A 29 -16.63 -16.43 27.66
CA TYR A 29 -15.33 -15.78 27.80
C TYR A 29 -15.27 -14.44 27.07
N ILE A 30 -15.85 -14.35 25.85
CA ILE A 30 -15.96 -13.09 25.11
C ILE A 30 -16.79 -12.04 25.90
N ASP A 31 -17.89 -12.46 26.55
CA ASP A 31 -18.70 -11.57 27.37
C ASP A 31 -17.90 -11.09 28.61
N GLU A 32 -17.11 -11.95 29.23
CA GLU A 32 -16.27 -11.59 30.38
C GLU A 32 -15.13 -10.62 30.00
N VAL A 33 -14.45 -10.84 28.87
CA VAL A 33 -13.32 -10.01 28.43
C VAL A 33 -13.75 -8.85 27.53
N GLY A 34 -14.99 -8.84 27.07
CA GLY A 34 -15.61 -7.81 26.24
C GLY A 34 -15.30 -7.92 24.76
N PHE A 35 -14.09 -8.26 24.36
CA PHE A 35 -13.67 -8.41 22.96
C PHE A 35 -12.38 -9.22 22.86
N LEU A 36 -12.21 -9.98 21.77
CA LEU A 36 -11.11 -10.93 21.63
C LEU A 36 -10.74 -11.15 20.16
N PRO A 37 -9.48 -10.92 19.75
CA PRO A 37 -8.98 -11.37 18.43
C PRO A 37 -9.09 -12.89 18.28
N LEU A 38 -9.25 -13.36 17.02
CA LEU A 38 -9.31 -14.80 16.76
C LEU A 38 -7.92 -15.44 16.86
N PHE A 39 -6.93 -14.82 16.27
CA PHE A 39 -5.56 -15.31 16.23
C PHE A 39 -4.62 -14.45 17.06
N ARG A 40 -3.55 -15.08 17.52
CA ARG A 40 -2.48 -14.43 18.27
C ARG A 40 -1.96 -13.17 17.60
N GLY A 41 -1.74 -12.16 18.42
CA GLY A 41 -1.22 -10.85 18.04
C GLY A 41 -0.02 -10.41 18.86
N ASP A 42 0.16 -9.10 18.93
CA ASP A 42 1.29 -8.50 19.65
C ASP A 42 1.09 -8.50 21.19
N ILE A 43 -0.13 -8.74 21.69
CA ILE A 43 -0.47 -8.80 23.12
C ILE A 43 -0.64 -10.26 23.51
N PRO A 44 0.28 -10.85 24.28
CA PRO A 44 0.20 -12.25 24.71
C PRO A 44 -1.07 -12.55 25.52
N GLY A 45 -1.68 -13.71 25.30
CA GLY A 45 -2.91 -14.13 25.97
C GLY A 45 -4.18 -13.44 25.47
N PHE A 46 -4.09 -12.58 24.45
CA PHE A 46 -5.22 -11.82 23.92
C PHE A 46 -5.70 -12.38 22.58
N SER A 47 -6.05 -13.64 22.55
CA SER A 47 -6.65 -14.26 21.36
C SER A 47 -7.38 -15.57 21.71
N VAL A 48 -8.33 -15.96 20.86
CA VAL A 48 -8.98 -17.29 20.97
C VAL A 48 -7.96 -18.40 20.82
N GLU A 49 -7.01 -18.26 19.90
CA GLU A 49 -5.93 -19.22 19.66
C GLU A 49 -5.19 -19.59 20.94
N GLU A 50 -4.86 -18.60 21.77
CA GLU A 50 -4.09 -18.79 22.99
C GLU A 50 -4.89 -19.36 24.15
N HIS A 51 -6.23 -19.44 24.03
CA HIS A 51 -7.13 -20.01 25.04
C HIS A 51 -7.78 -21.33 24.61
N THR A 52 -7.40 -21.88 23.48
CA THR A 52 -7.95 -23.14 22.94
C THR A 52 -6.82 -24.13 22.67
N ALA A 53 -7.15 -25.40 22.56
CA ALA A 53 -6.17 -26.44 22.21
C ALA A 53 -5.78 -26.33 20.72
N ALA A 54 -4.48 -26.41 20.42
CA ALA A 54 -3.96 -26.29 19.05
C ALA A 54 -4.47 -27.39 18.11
N ASP A 55 -4.67 -28.62 18.61
CA ASP A 55 -5.17 -29.77 17.86
C ASP A 55 -6.68 -29.72 17.59
N GLY A 56 -7.41 -28.81 18.24
CA GLY A 56 -8.83 -28.56 18.00
C GLY A 56 -9.13 -27.79 16.73
N TRP A 57 -8.14 -27.08 16.12
CA TRP A 57 -8.35 -26.24 14.98
C TRP A 57 -8.37 -26.99 13.65
N TRP A 58 -9.30 -26.62 12.77
CA TRP A 58 -9.51 -27.20 11.42
C TRP A 58 -9.78 -28.69 11.43
N THR A 59 -10.55 -29.15 12.42
CA THR A 59 -11.02 -30.52 12.50
C THR A 59 -12.34 -30.70 11.75
N ASP A 60 -12.75 -31.95 11.54
CA ASP A 60 -14.05 -32.28 10.95
C ASP A 60 -15.21 -32.22 11.96
N ASP A 61 -14.90 -31.94 13.24
CA ASP A 61 -15.87 -31.82 14.33
C ASP A 61 -16.15 -30.37 14.68
N PRO A 62 -17.26 -29.76 14.18
CA PRO A 62 -17.60 -28.37 14.43
C PRO A 62 -17.78 -28.01 15.92
N GLU A 63 -18.13 -29.00 16.75
CA GLU A 63 -18.31 -28.80 18.20
C GLU A 63 -16.97 -28.53 18.91
N ARG A 64 -15.87 -29.02 18.35
CA ARG A 64 -14.53 -28.92 18.91
C ARG A 64 -13.65 -27.90 18.19
N ASP A 65 -14.04 -27.48 16.97
CA ASP A 65 -13.21 -26.63 16.10
C ASP A 65 -13.42 -25.14 16.35
N PRO A 66 -12.45 -24.41 16.95
CA PRO A 66 -12.56 -22.96 17.13
C PRO A 66 -12.72 -22.21 15.80
N TRP A 67 -12.25 -22.77 14.69
CA TRP A 67 -12.48 -22.20 13.36
C TRP A 67 -13.96 -22.28 12.96
N ALA A 68 -14.66 -23.33 13.31
CA ALA A 68 -16.10 -23.44 13.09
C ALA A 68 -16.90 -22.56 14.07
N TRP A 69 -16.45 -22.40 15.32
CA TRP A 69 -17.15 -21.58 16.33
C TRP A 69 -17.37 -20.14 15.90
N ARG A 70 -16.45 -19.57 15.09
CA ARG A 70 -16.61 -18.21 14.56
C ARG A 70 -17.88 -18.05 13.70
N GLN A 71 -18.25 -19.08 12.95
CA GLN A 71 -19.49 -19.11 12.16
C GLN A 71 -20.70 -19.27 13.08
N ILE A 72 -20.64 -20.20 14.02
CA ILE A 72 -21.73 -20.45 14.97
C ILE A 72 -22.04 -19.18 15.77
N LEU A 73 -21.03 -18.50 16.29
CA LEU A 73 -21.19 -17.26 17.06
C LEU A 73 -21.72 -16.12 16.19
N ALA A 74 -21.22 -15.97 14.96
CA ALA A 74 -21.74 -14.98 14.02
C ALA A 74 -23.23 -15.22 13.72
N GLN A 75 -23.64 -16.48 13.51
CA GLN A 75 -25.04 -16.86 13.27
C GLN A 75 -25.93 -16.65 14.49
N ARG A 76 -25.46 -16.90 15.71
CA ARG A 76 -26.21 -16.65 16.95
C ARG A 76 -26.51 -15.16 17.15
N GLY A 77 -25.58 -14.28 16.76
CA GLY A 77 -25.74 -12.85 16.92
C GLY A 77 -25.65 -12.35 18.36
N HIS A 78 -25.10 -13.14 19.29
CA HIS A 78 -24.85 -12.68 20.66
C HIS A 78 -23.54 -11.90 20.79
N VAL A 79 -22.68 -12.01 19.80
CA VAL A 79 -21.43 -11.24 19.66
C VAL A 79 -21.25 -10.79 18.22
N ALA A 80 -20.58 -9.65 18.02
CA ALA A 80 -20.20 -9.20 16.69
C ALA A 80 -18.90 -9.90 16.24
N TYR A 81 -18.86 -10.34 14.98
CA TYR A 81 -17.67 -10.95 14.37
C TYR A 81 -17.27 -10.19 13.10
N GLY A 82 -16.00 -9.92 12.95
CA GLY A 82 -15.45 -9.24 11.77
C GLY A 82 -13.94 -8.98 11.90
N LYS A 83 -13.36 -8.33 10.89
CA LYS A 83 -11.94 -7.91 10.91
C LYS A 83 -11.76 -6.63 11.72
N PHE A 84 -11.92 -6.71 13.03
CA PHE A 84 -11.94 -5.55 13.93
C PHE A 84 -10.57 -5.17 14.52
N PHE A 85 -9.56 -6.02 14.49
CA PHE A 85 -8.31 -5.86 15.23
C PHE A 85 -7.10 -5.84 14.30
N ASP A 86 -6.54 -4.68 14.00
CA ASP A 86 -5.42 -4.50 13.04
C ASP A 86 -5.64 -5.33 11.75
N ARG A 87 -6.85 -5.22 11.18
CA ARG A 87 -7.30 -5.96 9.97
C ARG A 87 -7.46 -7.49 10.15
N LYS A 88 -7.29 -7.99 11.36
CA LYS A 88 -7.50 -9.39 11.74
C LYS A 88 -8.90 -9.60 12.30
N ALA A 89 -9.39 -10.81 12.15
CA ALA A 89 -10.71 -11.22 12.65
C ALA A 89 -10.72 -11.35 14.18
N GLY A 90 -11.90 -11.13 14.75
CA GLY A 90 -12.16 -11.31 16.17
C GLY A 90 -13.58 -10.96 16.52
N PHE A 91 -13.88 -10.99 17.82
CA PHE A 91 -15.20 -10.84 18.40
C PHE A 91 -15.27 -9.56 19.25
N ILE A 92 -16.46 -8.94 19.26
CA ILE A 92 -16.81 -7.86 20.18
C ILE A 92 -18.16 -8.22 20.81
N SER A 93 -18.27 -8.20 22.15
CA SER A 93 -19.54 -8.41 22.84
C SER A 93 -20.51 -7.25 22.60
N LEU A 94 -21.80 -7.48 22.79
CA LEU A 94 -22.80 -6.44 22.56
C LEU A 94 -22.71 -5.27 23.56
N GLU A 95 -22.11 -5.49 24.72
CA GLU A 95 -21.80 -4.41 25.67
C GLU A 95 -20.74 -3.46 25.10
N TRP A 96 -19.75 -3.98 24.43
CA TRP A 96 -18.63 -3.19 23.88
C TRP A 96 -18.82 -2.71 22.45
N LEU A 97 -19.73 -3.30 21.69
CA LEU A 97 -19.97 -2.92 20.30
C LEU A 97 -20.32 -1.43 20.12
N PRO A 98 -21.20 -0.79 20.94
CA PRO A 98 -21.48 0.63 20.84
C PRO A 98 -20.27 1.51 21.14
N VAL A 99 -19.42 1.08 22.08
CA VAL A 99 -18.18 1.79 22.45
C VAL A 99 -17.19 1.78 21.27
N PHE A 100 -17.03 0.63 20.62
CA PHE A 100 -16.23 0.50 19.41
C PHE A 100 -16.81 1.30 18.25
N ALA A 101 -18.12 1.27 18.05
CA ALA A 101 -18.79 2.02 16.99
C ALA A 101 -18.57 3.54 17.18
N ASN A 102 -18.80 4.09 18.36
CA ASN A 102 -18.57 5.50 18.65
C ASN A 102 -17.10 5.88 18.42
N CYS A 103 -16.16 5.12 18.98
CA CYS A 103 -14.72 5.38 18.86
C CYS A 103 -14.24 5.39 17.41
N ARG A 104 -14.68 4.41 16.59
CA ARG A 104 -14.13 4.17 15.25
C ARG A 104 -14.83 4.91 14.15
N ARG A 105 -16.11 5.23 14.35
CA ARG A 105 -16.92 6.02 13.44
C ARG A 105 -16.83 7.52 13.74
N ASP A 106 -16.14 7.90 14.83
CA ASP A 106 -16.05 9.29 15.29
C ASP A 106 -17.46 9.93 15.50
N GLY A 107 -18.42 9.11 15.98
CA GLY A 107 -19.81 9.50 16.16
C GLY A 107 -20.62 9.64 14.86
N TYR A 108 -20.08 9.25 13.72
CA TYR A 108 -20.75 9.36 12.41
C TYR A 108 -21.48 8.08 12.01
N ASP A 109 -22.72 8.22 11.54
CA ASP A 109 -23.31 7.26 10.62
C ASP A 109 -22.65 7.40 9.25
N PHE A 110 -22.72 6.36 8.40
CA PHE A 110 -21.96 6.38 7.14
C PHE A 110 -22.43 7.49 6.17
N ASP A 111 -23.73 7.76 6.13
CA ASP A 111 -24.28 8.83 5.27
C ASP A 111 -23.80 10.20 5.72
N ALA A 112 -23.81 10.48 7.03
CA ALA A 112 -23.26 11.72 7.58
C ALA A 112 -21.75 11.83 7.32
N LEU A 113 -21.01 10.71 7.39
CA LEU A 113 -19.59 10.68 7.03
C LEU A 113 -19.35 10.99 5.55
N TRP A 114 -20.26 10.53 4.68
CA TRP A 114 -20.25 10.82 3.25
C TRP A 114 -20.58 12.28 2.95
N ASP A 115 -21.63 12.81 3.56
CA ASP A 115 -22.06 14.20 3.37
C ASP A 115 -21.00 15.21 3.80
N ASP A 116 -20.22 14.88 4.82
CA ASP A 116 -19.05 15.63 5.27
C ASP A 116 -17.77 15.41 4.42
N GLU A 117 -17.88 14.73 3.27
CA GLU A 117 -16.77 14.40 2.35
C GLU A 117 -15.61 13.61 3.00
N LYS A 118 -15.87 12.92 4.12
CA LYS A 118 -14.89 12.13 4.87
C LYS A 118 -14.80 10.68 4.41
N ALA A 119 -15.82 10.17 3.70
CA ALA A 119 -15.82 8.81 3.15
C ALA A 119 -15.29 8.77 1.71
N SER A 120 -14.68 7.64 1.31
CA SER A 120 -14.25 7.42 -0.07
C SER A 120 -15.42 7.01 -0.96
N MET A 121 -15.37 7.37 -2.26
CA MET A 121 -16.32 6.87 -3.25
C MET A 121 -16.35 5.32 -3.30
N LYS A 122 -15.26 4.66 -2.99
CA LYS A 122 -15.16 3.19 -2.96
C LYS A 122 -15.93 2.59 -1.80
N SER A 123 -15.78 3.18 -0.61
CA SER A 123 -16.56 2.80 0.57
C SER A 123 -18.06 3.08 0.34
N LYS A 124 -18.39 4.23 -0.27
CA LYS A 124 -19.78 4.58 -0.61
C LYS A 124 -20.44 3.54 -1.52
N LYS A 125 -19.78 3.11 -2.59
CA LYS A 125 -20.29 2.06 -3.49
C LYS A 125 -20.58 0.74 -2.78
N ILE A 126 -19.85 0.42 -1.72
CA ILE A 126 -20.12 -0.77 -0.92
C ILE A 126 -21.30 -0.50 0.03
N MET A 127 -21.27 0.63 0.75
CA MET A 127 -22.29 0.93 1.76
C MET A 127 -23.66 1.20 1.15
N ASP A 128 -23.75 1.75 -0.07
CA ASP A 128 -25.03 1.91 -0.82
C ASP A 128 -25.77 0.58 -1.03
N LEU A 129 -25.05 -0.55 -1.01
CA LEU A 129 -25.69 -1.86 -1.07
C LEU A 129 -26.43 -2.24 0.21
N PHE A 130 -26.16 -1.54 1.31
CA PHE A 130 -26.71 -1.75 2.65
C PHE A 130 -27.43 -0.50 3.16
N ALA A 131 -27.75 0.47 2.27
CA ALA A 131 -28.53 1.66 2.63
C ALA A 131 -29.91 1.31 3.21
N GLU A 132 -30.59 2.28 3.84
CA GLU A 132 -31.84 2.04 4.58
C GLU A 132 -32.91 1.27 3.79
N GLU A 133 -33.07 1.55 2.50
CA GLU A 133 -34.00 0.82 1.62
C GLU A 133 -33.61 -0.65 1.39
N PHE A 134 -32.39 -1.02 1.78
CA PHE A 134 -31.81 -2.35 1.69
C PHE A 134 -31.19 -2.80 3.00
N ALA A 135 -31.61 -2.22 4.13
CA ALA A 135 -31.01 -2.46 5.44
C ALA A 135 -31.03 -3.94 5.85
N ASP A 136 -32.00 -4.71 5.38
CA ASP A 136 -32.13 -6.15 5.65
C ASP A 136 -31.21 -7.03 4.78
N ARG A 137 -30.32 -6.44 3.99
CA ARG A 137 -29.46 -7.23 3.10
C ARG A 137 -28.35 -7.94 3.85
N GLU A 138 -28.31 -9.22 3.62
CA GLU A 138 -27.18 -10.08 3.86
C GLU A 138 -26.59 -10.47 2.50
N LEU A 139 -25.34 -10.03 2.19
CA LEU A 139 -24.72 -10.25 0.89
C LEU A 139 -23.44 -11.06 1.01
N TYR A 140 -23.27 -12.03 0.14
CA TYR A 140 -21.99 -12.73 -0.01
C TYR A 140 -20.88 -11.78 -0.43
N SER A 141 -19.67 -12.01 0.01
CA SER A 141 -18.51 -11.15 -0.34
C SER A 141 -18.32 -11.00 -1.84
N PHE A 142 -18.59 -12.03 -2.65
CA PHE A 142 -18.49 -11.95 -4.10
C PHE A 142 -19.65 -11.13 -4.74
N GLU A 143 -20.83 -11.12 -4.11
CA GLU A 143 -21.95 -10.28 -4.55
C GLU A 143 -21.66 -8.81 -4.27
N VAL A 144 -21.22 -8.48 -3.06
CA VAL A 144 -20.75 -7.13 -2.71
C VAL A 144 -19.69 -6.67 -3.70
N LYS A 145 -18.69 -7.52 -3.96
CA LYS A 145 -17.63 -7.22 -4.92
C LYS A 145 -18.16 -6.91 -6.31
N LYS A 146 -19.09 -7.71 -6.81
CA LYS A 146 -19.70 -7.56 -8.14
C LYS A 146 -20.60 -6.33 -8.21
N LEU A 147 -21.51 -6.17 -7.25
CA LEU A 147 -22.51 -5.10 -7.24
C LEU A 147 -21.88 -3.72 -7.04
N ALA A 148 -20.86 -3.61 -6.20
CA ALA A 148 -20.08 -2.38 -6.01
C ALA A 148 -19.09 -2.08 -7.15
N GLY A 149 -19.10 -2.87 -8.23
CA GLY A 149 -18.31 -2.60 -9.44
C GLY A 149 -16.81 -2.93 -9.34
N TYR A 150 -16.42 -3.85 -8.45
CA TYR A 150 -15.03 -4.32 -8.37
C TYR A 150 -14.76 -5.48 -9.33
N GLY A 151 -13.64 -5.41 -10.06
CA GLY A 151 -13.26 -6.47 -11.00
C GLY A 151 -12.11 -6.10 -11.93
N LYS A 152 -11.94 -6.87 -13.02
CA LYS A 152 -10.81 -6.66 -13.96
C LYS A 152 -10.81 -5.27 -14.61
N SER A 153 -11.97 -4.78 -15.03
CA SER A 153 -12.17 -3.47 -15.66
C SER A 153 -12.75 -2.41 -14.72
N GLY A 154 -13.07 -2.77 -13.46
CA GLY A 154 -13.69 -1.90 -12.48
C GLY A 154 -12.72 -1.47 -11.37
N GLU A 155 -13.30 -1.15 -10.21
CA GLU A 155 -12.56 -0.74 -9.02
C GLU A 155 -11.55 -1.82 -8.56
N LYS A 156 -10.48 -1.37 -7.92
CA LYS A 156 -9.43 -2.22 -7.35
C LYS A 156 -9.43 -2.12 -5.83
N ASN A 157 -8.78 -3.11 -5.19
CA ASN A 157 -8.59 -3.15 -3.75
C ASN A 157 -9.88 -3.41 -2.94
N PHE A 158 -10.75 -4.29 -3.42
CA PHE A 158 -11.96 -4.70 -2.68
C PHE A 158 -11.66 -5.16 -1.26
N GLU A 159 -10.67 -6.05 -1.10
CA GLU A 159 -10.30 -6.60 0.21
C GLU A 159 -9.84 -5.52 1.20
N GLY A 160 -9.18 -4.48 0.70
CA GLY A 160 -8.79 -3.33 1.52
C GLY A 160 -9.97 -2.51 2.01
N GLU A 161 -10.92 -2.21 1.11
CA GLU A 161 -12.11 -1.41 1.42
C GLU A 161 -13.07 -2.15 2.36
N ILE A 162 -13.41 -3.42 2.06
CA ILE A 162 -14.30 -4.20 2.91
C ILE A 162 -13.71 -4.44 4.30
N THR A 163 -12.39 -4.61 4.40
CA THR A 163 -11.70 -4.70 5.69
C THR A 163 -11.73 -3.37 6.44
N SER A 164 -11.56 -2.24 5.74
CA SER A 164 -11.64 -0.91 6.35
C SER A 164 -13.04 -0.63 6.93
N LEU A 165 -14.10 -0.99 6.21
CA LEU A 165 -15.48 -0.84 6.69
C LEU A 165 -15.76 -1.72 7.91
N GLN A 166 -15.19 -2.94 7.97
CA GLN A 166 -15.27 -3.76 9.17
C GLN A 166 -14.48 -3.16 10.32
N MET A 167 -13.23 -2.70 10.09
CA MET A 167 -12.43 -2.00 11.10
C MET A 167 -13.17 -0.79 11.70
N GLN A 168 -13.93 -0.08 10.88
CA GLN A 168 -14.77 1.05 11.29
C GLN A 168 -16.12 0.60 11.89
N THR A 169 -16.38 -0.70 11.97
CA THR A 169 -17.64 -1.28 12.46
C THR A 169 -18.89 -0.95 11.62
N TYR A 170 -18.76 -0.40 10.41
CA TYR A 170 -19.89 -0.23 9.50
C TYR A 170 -20.41 -1.54 8.91
N LEU A 171 -19.54 -2.55 8.81
CA LEU A 171 -19.89 -3.90 8.38
C LEU A 171 -19.38 -4.94 9.38
N CYS A 172 -20.12 -6.03 9.47
CA CYS A 172 -19.73 -7.24 10.19
C CYS A 172 -20.02 -8.49 9.36
N VAL A 173 -19.51 -9.64 9.80
CA VAL A 173 -19.80 -10.93 9.18
C VAL A 173 -20.95 -11.58 9.94
N ARG A 174 -22.02 -11.85 9.22
CA ARG A 174 -23.22 -12.52 9.74
C ARG A 174 -23.15 -14.02 9.69
N ASP A 175 -22.46 -14.53 8.66
CA ASP A 175 -22.42 -15.97 8.38
C ASP A 175 -21.25 -16.32 7.47
N PHE A 176 -20.99 -17.64 7.34
CA PHE A 176 -20.11 -18.21 6.33
C PHE A 176 -20.86 -19.31 5.58
N LYS A 177 -21.33 -19.03 4.38
CA LYS A 177 -22.10 -19.98 3.57
C LYS A 177 -21.25 -20.53 2.43
N ARG A 178 -21.37 -21.84 2.17
CA ARG A 178 -20.75 -22.48 1.01
C ARG A 178 -21.58 -22.22 -0.25
N LYS A 179 -20.95 -22.30 -1.40
CA LYS A 179 -21.67 -22.25 -2.66
C LYS A 179 -22.48 -23.52 -2.84
N THR A 180 -23.67 -23.38 -3.38
CA THR A 180 -24.54 -24.51 -3.71
C THR A 180 -24.46 -24.83 -5.20
N SER A 181 -24.22 -26.07 -5.57
CA SER A 181 -24.23 -26.55 -6.94
C SER A 181 -25.66 -26.54 -7.51
N LYS A 182 -25.78 -26.70 -8.84
CA LYS A 182 -27.12 -26.86 -9.48
C LYS A 182 -27.90 -28.07 -8.98
N LYS A 183 -27.22 -29.04 -8.32
CA LYS A 183 -27.84 -30.23 -7.74
C LYS A 183 -28.22 -30.04 -6.24
N GLY A 184 -27.99 -28.85 -5.66
CA GLY A 184 -28.28 -28.59 -4.26
C GLY A 184 -27.16 -28.98 -3.30
N GLU A 185 -26.02 -29.46 -3.78
CA GLU A 185 -24.87 -29.85 -2.95
C GLU A 185 -23.98 -28.64 -2.63
N GLU A 186 -23.63 -28.49 -1.36
CA GLU A 186 -22.68 -27.47 -0.95
C GLU A 186 -21.24 -27.83 -1.39
N TYR A 187 -20.49 -26.84 -1.86
CA TYR A 187 -19.11 -27.03 -2.29
C TYR A 187 -18.23 -25.82 -1.99
N GLY A 188 -16.91 -26.06 -1.87
CA GLY A 188 -15.89 -25.03 -1.64
C GLY A 188 -15.83 -24.57 -0.19
N TRP A 189 -15.05 -23.50 0.05
CA TRP A 189 -14.88 -22.90 1.36
C TRP A 189 -16.06 -22.00 1.73
N GLY A 190 -16.32 -21.85 3.04
CA GLY A 190 -17.29 -20.88 3.54
C GLY A 190 -16.94 -19.47 3.13
N ILE A 191 -17.87 -18.80 2.46
CA ILE A 191 -17.75 -17.42 1.97
C ILE A 191 -18.45 -16.51 2.97
N ALA A 192 -17.77 -15.46 3.42
CA ALA A 192 -18.35 -14.50 4.33
C ALA A 192 -19.59 -13.82 3.75
N VAL A 193 -20.62 -13.74 4.56
CA VAL A 193 -21.85 -12.99 4.32
C VAL A 193 -21.79 -11.74 5.19
N TYR A 194 -21.84 -10.58 4.56
CA TYR A 194 -21.75 -9.28 5.22
C TYR A 194 -23.13 -8.67 5.44
N CYS A 195 -23.25 -7.92 6.52
CA CYS A 195 -24.36 -7.03 6.80
C CYS A 195 -23.89 -5.86 7.69
N THR A 196 -24.78 -4.90 7.95
CA THR A 196 -24.52 -3.84 8.94
C THR A 196 -24.79 -4.37 10.36
N PRO A 197 -24.09 -3.89 11.38
CA PRO A 197 -24.43 -4.15 12.78
C PRO A 197 -25.86 -3.70 13.12
N GLU A 198 -26.33 -2.61 12.53
CA GLU A 198 -27.67 -2.06 12.71
C GLU A 198 -28.76 -3.03 12.25
N HIS A 199 -28.49 -3.84 11.22
CA HIS A 199 -29.41 -4.88 10.76
C HIS A 199 -29.61 -5.97 11.83
N ILE A 200 -28.53 -6.39 12.52
CA ILE A 200 -28.62 -7.50 13.47
C ILE A 200 -29.15 -7.02 14.83
N TRP A 201 -28.65 -5.90 15.32
CA TRP A 201 -28.86 -5.47 16.72
C TRP A 201 -29.68 -4.18 16.86
N GLY A 202 -30.07 -3.59 15.75
CA GLY A 202 -30.80 -2.30 15.73
C GLY A 202 -29.89 -1.09 15.94
N ARG A 203 -30.31 0.01 15.34
CA ARG A 203 -29.56 1.29 15.38
C ARG A 203 -29.39 1.79 16.82
N ASP A 204 -30.44 1.70 17.63
CA ASP A 204 -30.43 2.24 19.00
C ASP A 204 -29.34 1.60 19.87
N LEU A 205 -29.10 0.30 19.72
CA LEU A 205 -28.01 -0.38 20.41
C LEU A 205 -26.66 0.09 19.88
N VAL A 206 -26.46 0.01 18.56
CA VAL A 206 -25.14 0.28 17.94
C VAL A 206 -24.69 1.72 18.19
N THR A 207 -25.62 2.68 18.18
CA THR A 207 -25.32 4.11 18.34
C THR A 207 -25.51 4.64 19.77
N SER A 208 -25.78 3.76 20.74
CA SER A 208 -26.08 4.17 22.12
C SER A 208 -25.00 5.01 22.80
N CYS A 209 -23.74 4.88 22.38
CA CYS A 209 -22.61 5.66 22.86
C CYS A 209 -22.32 6.93 22.05
N TYR A 210 -23.09 7.28 21.00
CA TYR A 210 -22.80 8.46 20.15
C TYR A 210 -22.96 9.81 20.87
N ARG A 211 -23.56 9.81 22.06
CA ARG A 211 -23.62 11.01 22.90
C ARG A 211 -22.35 11.27 23.68
N GLU A 212 -21.45 10.28 23.77
CA GLU A 212 -20.15 10.42 24.40
C GLU A 212 -19.14 10.97 23.39
N ASP A 213 -18.12 11.70 23.86
CA ASP A 213 -16.96 12.03 23.03
C ASP A 213 -16.29 10.72 22.56
N PRO A 214 -16.04 10.52 21.27
CA PRO A 214 -15.34 9.34 20.74
C PRO A 214 -14.01 9.05 21.42
N LYS A 215 -13.32 10.08 21.92
CA LYS A 215 -12.09 9.93 22.72
C LYS A 215 -12.33 9.23 24.04
N THR A 216 -13.44 9.50 24.69
CA THR A 216 -13.83 8.81 25.94
C THR A 216 -14.04 7.33 25.68
N SER A 217 -14.72 6.97 24.57
CA SER A 217 -14.87 5.58 24.14
C SER A 217 -13.53 4.93 23.84
N ALA A 218 -12.61 5.63 23.17
CA ALA A 218 -11.26 5.14 22.89
C ALA A 218 -10.46 4.87 24.19
N GLU A 219 -10.56 5.77 25.16
CA GLU A 219 -9.90 5.64 26.46
C GLU A 219 -10.47 4.48 27.27
N ARG A 220 -11.79 4.30 27.28
CA ARG A 220 -12.45 3.14 27.90
C ARG A 220 -11.91 1.82 27.38
N ILE A 221 -11.81 1.66 26.04
CA ILE A 221 -11.27 0.46 25.42
C ILE A 221 -9.80 0.27 25.82
N PHE A 222 -9.00 1.35 25.77
CA PHE A 222 -7.59 1.31 26.12
C PHE A 222 -7.37 0.87 27.57
N LEU A 223 -8.06 1.50 28.51
CA LEU A 223 -7.96 1.17 29.94
C LEU A 223 -8.46 -0.24 30.25
N HIS A 224 -9.48 -0.72 29.53
CA HIS A 224 -9.97 -2.08 29.69
C HIS A 224 -8.90 -3.11 29.28
N ILE A 225 -8.23 -2.92 28.15
CA ILE A 225 -7.12 -3.79 27.74
C ILE A 225 -5.99 -3.72 28.78
N LYS A 226 -5.61 -2.54 29.25
CA LYS A 226 -4.57 -2.39 30.29
C LYS A 226 -4.92 -3.07 31.59
N LYS A 227 -6.21 -3.12 31.95
CA LYS A 227 -6.68 -3.85 33.12
C LYS A 227 -6.55 -5.38 32.95
N LEU A 228 -6.90 -5.90 31.78
CA LEU A 228 -6.82 -7.33 31.49
C LEU A 228 -5.38 -7.79 31.22
N TYR A 229 -4.60 -6.94 30.55
CA TYR A 229 -3.22 -7.21 30.10
C TYR A 229 -2.29 -6.08 30.54
N PRO A 230 -1.88 -6.02 31.82
CA PRO A 230 -1.09 -4.90 32.36
C PRO A 230 0.23 -4.64 31.63
N ASP A 231 0.86 -5.71 31.14
CA ASP A 231 2.14 -5.66 30.43
C ASP A 231 2.02 -5.22 28.96
N ALA A 232 0.79 -5.12 28.42
CA ALA A 232 0.58 -4.67 27.06
C ALA A 232 1.08 -3.23 26.87
N GLY A 233 1.97 -3.03 25.89
CA GLY A 233 2.49 -1.72 25.55
C GLY A 233 1.41 -0.82 24.93
N GLU A 234 1.44 0.49 25.23
CA GLU A 234 0.50 1.45 24.66
C GLU A 234 0.45 1.40 23.12
N ARG A 235 1.62 1.30 22.48
CA ARG A 235 1.72 1.21 21.02
C ARG A 235 1.04 -0.04 20.47
N GLN A 236 1.17 -1.18 21.15
CA GLN A 236 0.53 -2.44 20.75
C GLN A 236 -0.99 -2.31 20.83
N ILE A 237 -1.51 -1.76 21.93
CA ILE A 237 -2.95 -1.54 22.12
C ILE A 237 -3.51 -0.62 21.03
N ARG A 238 -2.89 0.56 20.84
CA ARG A 238 -3.36 1.53 19.84
C ARG A 238 -3.34 0.95 18.42
N ARG A 239 -2.31 0.19 18.06
CA ARG A 239 -2.22 -0.49 16.78
C ARG A 239 -3.35 -1.51 16.60
N LEU A 240 -3.59 -2.34 17.59
CA LEU A 240 -4.64 -3.34 17.59
C LEU A 240 -6.03 -2.70 17.39
N LEU A 241 -6.27 -1.58 18.04
CA LEU A 241 -7.53 -0.86 17.98
C LEU A 241 -7.69 0.00 16.73
N GLY A 242 -6.62 0.23 15.98
CA GLY A 242 -6.61 1.18 14.87
C GLY A 242 -6.78 2.63 15.31
N ILE A 243 -6.54 2.93 16.61
CA ILE A 243 -6.63 4.27 17.18
C ILE A 243 -5.29 4.98 16.95
N ARG A 244 -5.33 6.09 16.23
CA ARG A 244 -4.17 6.96 16.05
C ARG A 244 -4.03 7.91 17.25
N ARG A 245 -2.79 8.24 17.66
CA ARG A 245 -2.58 9.37 18.58
C ARG A 245 -3.05 10.66 17.92
N GLU A 246 -3.65 11.57 18.70
CA GLU A 246 -3.73 12.96 18.28
C GLU A 246 -2.31 13.47 18.05
N GLY A 247 -2.02 13.93 16.85
CA GLY A 247 -0.66 14.24 16.41
C GLY A 247 0.05 13.13 15.61
N GLU A 248 -0.29 11.84 15.75
CA GLU A 248 0.28 10.78 14.90
C GLU A 248 -0.20 10.84 13.45
N ALA A 249 -1.26 11.58 13.13
CA ALA A 249 -1.56 11.94 11.74
C ALA A 249 -0.57 12.99 11.20
N ALA A 250 0.16 13.68 12.10
CA ALA A 250 1.19 14.69 11.79
C ALA A 250 2.62 14.19 12.08
N GLU A 251 2.80 13.18 12.93
CA GLU A 251 4.10 12.53 13.15
C GLU A 251 4.23 11.17 12.45
N ARG A 252 3.94 11.06 11.19
CA ARG A 252 5.01 10.55 10.33
C ARG A 252 6.10 11.60 10.48
N LYS A 253 7.19 11.31 11.22
CA LYS A 253 8.45 12.01 11.01
C LYS A 253 8.58 12.03 9.51
N GLU A 254 8.35 13.19 8.92
CA GLU A 254 8.49 13.34 7.48
C GLU A 254 9.92 12.97 7.26
N VAL A 255 10.13 11.78 6.72
CA VAL A 255 11.47 11.34 6.37
C VAL A 255 11.89 12.36 5.34
N PRO A 256 12.93 13.17 5.64
CA PRO A 256 13.27 14.27 4.77
C PRO A 256 13.67 13.73 3.39
N TYR A 257 13.49 14.57 2.39
CA TYR A 257 14.01 14.28 1.07
C TYR A 257 15.56 14.36 1.09
N PRO A 258 16.29 13.45 0.44
CA PRO A 258 15.79 12.37 -0.46
C PRO A 258 15.50 11.03 0.22
N ASP A 259 15.62 10.91 1.53
CA ASP A 259 15.52 9.65 2.27
C ASP A 259 14.15 8.97 2.13
N ASN A 260 13.07 9.77 2.05
CA ASN A 260 11.73 9.26 1.79
C ASN A 260 11.59 8.63 0.38
N LEU A 261 12.27 9.17 -0.62
CA LEU A 261 12.32 8.61 -1.98
C LEU A 261 13.17 7.32 -1.99
N ILE A 262 14.32 7.32 -1.31
CA ILE A 262 15.18 6.13 -1.18
C ILE A 262 14.38 4.97 -0.61
N ARG A 263 13.63 5.17 0.48
CA ARG A 263 12.73 4.14 1.04
C ARG A 263 11.66 3.67 0.04
N ALA A 264 11.12 4.58 -0.77
CA ALA A 264 10.09 4.24 -1.76
C ALA A 264 10.65 3.44 -2.94
N LEU A 265 11.93 3.56 -3.25
CA LEU A 265 12.59 2.78 -4.29
C LEU A 265 12.70 1.30 -3.93
N LYS A 266 12.75 0.93 -2.65
CA LYS A 266 12.82 -0.47 -2.18
C LYS A 266 13.90 -1.27 -2.92
N ILE A 267 15.13 -0.76 -2.91
CA ILE A 267 16.30 -1.41 -3.52
C ILE A 267 17.11 -2.01 -2.39
N GLU A 268 17.45 -3.30 -2.53
CA GLU A 268 18.27 -4.00 -1.56
C GLU A 268 19.67 -3.36 -1.45
N GLY A 269 20.15 -3.16 -0.23
CA GLY A 269 21.45 -2.52 0.04
C GLY A 269 21.48 -0.99 -0.15
N PHE A 270 20.38 -0.34 -0.60
CA PHE A 270 20.27 1.10 -0.75
C PHE A 270 19.16 1.66 0.15
N THR A 271 19.55 2.07 1.34
CA THR A 271 18.65 2.63 2.38
C THR A 271 19.10 4.05 2.77
N PRO A 272 18.24 4.86 3.39
CA PRO A 272 18.61 6.19 3.87
C PRO A 272 19.85 6.19 4.77
N GLU A 273 19.99 5.13 5.57
CA GLU A 273 21.07 4.95 6.54
C GLU A 273 22.38 4.53 5.87
N SER A 274 22.31 3.77 4.76
CA SER A 274 23.48 3.30 4.02
C SER A 274 23.90 4.23 2.87
N ALA A 275 23.01 5.11 2.40
CA ALA A 275 23.26 5.96 1.25
C ALA A 275 24.27 7.08 1.56
N THR A 276 25.38 7.10 0.84
CA THR A 276 26.40 8.15 0.95
C THR A 276 25.92 9.50 0.37
N PRO A 277 26.53 10.63 0.74
CA PRO A 277 26.22 11.92 0.12
C PRO A 277 26.37 11.90 -1.40
N ASP A 278 27.38 11.21 -1.92
CA ASP A 278 27.63 11.05 -3.35
C ASP A 278 26.52 10.26 -4.06
N GLN A 279 26.04 9.18 -3.43
CA GLN A 279 24.89 8.42 -3.92
C GLN A 279 23.58 9.26 -3.90
N LYS A 280 23.39 10.08 -2.88
CA LYS A 280 22.25 11.01 -2.84
C LYS A 280 22.34 12.07 -3.94
N ALA A 281 23.54 12.58 -4.24
CA ALA A 281 23.75 13.47 -5.38
C ALA A 281 23.46 12.78 -6.73
N GLY A 282 23.89 11.53 -6.88
CA GLY A 282 23.57 10.70 -8.05
C GLY A 282 22.07 10.45 -8.23
N LEU A 283 21.30 10.34 -7.14
CA LEU A 283 19.86 10.21 -7.21
C LEU A 283 19.19 11.47 -7.81
N GLU A 284 19.71 12.66 -7.52
CA GLU A 284 19.24 13.91 -8.15
C GLU A 284 19.45 13.91 -9.68
N VAL A 285 20.62 13.40 -10.12
CA VAL A 285 20.89 13.23 -11.55
C VAL A 285 19.92 12.23 -12.17
N ALA A 286 19.68 11.11 -11.51
CA ALA A 286 18.73 10.09 -11.96
C ALA A 286 17.29 10.64 -12.08
N ILE A 287 16.85 11.48 -11.15
CA ILE A 287 15.55 12.16 -11.21
C ILE A 287 15.51 13.13 -12.41
N GLY A 288 16.59 13.83 -12.69
CA GLY A 288 16.72 14.71 -13.85
C GLY A 288 16.49 14.02 -15.20
N GLN A 289 16.72 12.70 -15.28
CA GLN A 289 16.52 11.90 -16.50
C GLN A 289 15.06 11.45 -16.72
N LEU A 290 14.16 11.71 -15.77
CA LEU A 290 12.75 11.42 -15.93
C LEU A 290 12.07 12.41 -16.89
N ARG A 291 10.95 11.99 -17.49
CA ARG A 291 10.08 12.92 -18.25
C ARG A 291 9.57 14.02 -17.34
N ASP A 292 9.38 15.22 -17.87
CA ASP A 292 8.98 16.41 -17.11
C ASP A 292 7.86 16.14 -16.09
N LYS A 293 6.73 15.56 -16.52
CA LYS A 293 5.61 15.25 -15.60
C LYS A 293 5.94 14.20 -14.57
N GLN A 294 6.79 13.22 -14.89
CA GLN A 294 7.24 12.19 -13.95
C GLN A 294 8.22 12.79 -12.93
N GLN A 295 9.17 13.60 -13.39
CA GLN A 295 10.11 14.32 -12.53
C GLN A 295 9.37 15.23 -11.56
N ARG A 296 8.48 16.09 -12.06
CA ARG A 296 7.66 16.98 -11.22
C ARG A 296 6.81 16.21 -10.22
N THR A 297 6.21 15.08 -10.63
CA THR A 297 5.44 14.24 -9.72
C THR A 297 6.30 13.70 -8.57
N VAL A 298 7.54 13.27 -8.86
CA VAL A 298 8.47 12.77 -7.82
C VAL A 298 8.86 13.91 -6.88
N LEU A 299 9.26 15.07 -7.41
CA LEU A 299 9.67 16.21 -6.58
C LEU A 299 8.53 16.73 -5.71
N LEU A 300 7.36 17.01 -6.29
CA LEU A 300 6.18 17.47 -5.54
C LEU A 300 5.75 16.47 -4.46
N LYS A 301 5.90 15.15 -4.71
CA LYS A 301 5.51 14.11 -3.75
C LYS A 301 6.52 13.93 -2.62
N TYR A 302 7.80 13.89 -2.93
CA TYR A 302 8.84 13.52 -1.97
C TYR A 302 9.58 14.72 -1.37
N LYS A 303 9.75 15.80 -2.13
CA LYS A 303 10.40 17.03 -1.65
C LYS A 303 9.41 17.99 -1.03
N ASP A 304 8.23 18.16 -1.67
CA ASP A 304 7.21 19.10 -1.21
C ASP A 304 6.07 18.41 -0.43
N HIS A 305 6.16 17.09 -0.24
CA HIS A 305 5.25 16.24 0.56
C HIS A 305 3.76 16.31 0.14
N LEU A 306 3.45 16.70 -1.10
CA LEU A 306 2.09 16.86 -1.58
C LEU A 306 1.38 15.51 -1.81
N LYS A 307 0.07 15.48 -1.58
CA LYS A 307 -0.81 14.35 -1.91
C LYS A 307 -1.12 14.32 -3.42
N ASN A 308 -1.57 13.16 -3.92
CA ASN A 308 -1.84 13.00 -5.36
C ASN A 308 -2.89 13.99 -5.90
N GLU A 309 -3.88 14.37 -5.09
CA GLU A 309 -4.89 15.37 -5.42
C GLU A 309 -4.29 16.76 -5.62
N GLU A 310 -3.40 17.16 -4.72
CA GLU A 310 -2.68 18.44 -4.76
C GLU A 310 -1.69 18.50 -5.94
N ILE A 311 -0.97 17.39 -6.16
CA ILE A 311 -0.11 17.23 -7.34
C ILE A 311 -0.95 17.26 -8.62
N GLY A 312 -2.13 16.67 -8.60
CA GLY A 312 -3.08 16.71 -9.70
C GLY A 312 -3.49 18.13 -10.06
N LYS A 313 -3.83 18.96 -9.08
CA LYS A 313 -4.10 20.39 -9.25
C LYS A 313 -2.90 21.13 -9.82
N ALA A 314 -1.69 20.90 -9.27
CA ALA A 314 -0.45 21.55 -9.71
C ALA A 314 -0.02 21.15 -11.15
N LEU A 315 -0.39 19.96 -11.62
CA LEU A 315 -0.05 19.45 -12.95
C LEU A 315 -1.20 19.52 -13.96
N ASP A 316 -2.36 20.00 -13.56
CA ASP A 316 -3.61 19.96 -14.32
C ASP A 316 -3.93 18.54 -14.81
N ARG A 317 -4.03 17.60 -13.85
CA ARG A 317 -4.27 16.15 -14.11
C ARG A 317 -5.08 15.53 -12.98
N ALA A 318 -5.87 14.49 -13.33
CA ALA A 318 -6.58 13.70 -12.33
C ALA A 318 -5.59 12.96 -11.39
N ALA A 319 -5.95 12.81 -10.13
CA ALA A 319 -5.13 12.12 -9.11
C ALA A 319 -4.71 10.69 -9.51
N GLY A 320 -5.59 9.95 -10.22
CA GLY A 320 -5.25 8.63 -10.77
C GLY A 320 -4.15 8.67 -11.83
N THR A 321 -4.10 9.74 -12.65
CA THR A 321 -3.01 9.98 -13.63
C THR A 321 -1.70 10.28 -12.92
N VAL A 322 -1.73 11.04 -11.81
CA VAL A 322 -0.56 11.29 -10.96
C VAL A 322 -0.01 9.98 -10.40
N GLY A 323 -0.88 9.08 -9.90
CA GLY A 323 -0.47 7.74 -9.46
C GLY A 323 0.23 6.94 -10.57
N THR A 324 -0.24 7.06 -11.81
CA THR A 324 0.40 6.44 -12.97
C THR A 324 1.78 7.05 -13.28
N TYR A 325 1.91 8.38 -13.22
CA TYR A 325 3.21 9.05 -13.41
C TYR A 325 4.20 8.64 -12.33
N HIS A 326 3.77 8.60 -11.08
CA HIS A 326 4.56 8.18 -9.93
C HIS A 326 5.07 6.73 -10.09
N SER A 327 4.20 5.77 -10.37
CA SER A 327 4.58 4.37 -10.55
C SER A 327 5.56 4.17 -11.72
N LYS A 328 5.33 4.88 -12.84
CA LYS A 328 6.24 4.85 -13.98
C LYS A 328 7.57 5.51 -13.68
N ALA A 329 7.60 6.58 -12.89
CA ALA A 329 8.83 7.24 -12.47
C ALA A 329 9.69 6.33 -11.59
N LEU A 330 9.12 5.72 -10.55
CA LEU A 330 9.84 4.77 -9.70
C LEU A 330 10.35 3.55 -10.50
N GLY A 331 9.56 3.06 -11.46
CA GLY A 331 9.98 2.00 -12.36
C GLY A 331 11.18 2.37 -13.22
N LYS A 332 11.22 3.60 -13.75
CA LYS A 332 12.36 4.10 -14.55
C LYS A 332 13.61 4.33 -13.72
N LEU A 333 13.46 4.87 -12.52
CA LEU A 333 14.60 5.07 -11.62
C LEU A 333 15.35 3.75 -11.32
N LYS A 334 14.69 2.60 -11.46
CA LYS A 334 15.30 1.27 -11.29
C LYS A 334 15.97 0.71 -12.55
N TRP A 335 15.92 1.41 -13.67
CA TRP A 335 16.63 0.93 -14.87
C TRP A 335 18.14 0.98 -14.63
N PRO A 336 18.89 -0.08 -15.03
CA PRO A 336 20.29 -0.23 -14.67
C PRO A 336 21.15 1.01 -14.92
N GLY A 337 21.04 1.62 -16.09
CA GLY A 337 21.82 2.81 -16.40
C GLY A 337 21.39 4.10 -15.70
N ILE A 338 20.14 4.19 -15.23
CA ILE A 338 19.70 5.30 -14.38
C ILE A 338 20.05 5.01 -12.93
N ALA A 339 19.92 3.76 -12.50
CA ALA A 339 20.22 3.34 -11.15
C ALA A 339 21.72 3.43 -10.83
N ALA A 340 22.60 3.26 -11.81
CA ALA A 340 24.04 3.39 -11.64
C ALA A 340 24.44 4.74 -11.00
N TRP A 341 23.77 5.84 -11.35
CA TRP A 341 24.05 7.17 -10.81
C TRP A 341 23.97 7.24 -9.30
N TYR A 342 23.04 6.53 -8.67
CA TYR A 342 22.87 6.56 -7.22
C TYR A 342 23.28 5.27 -6.52
N LEU A 343 23.39 4.13 -7.21
CA LEU A 343 23.92 2.91 -6.61
C LEU A 343 25.45 2.92 -6.55
N GLU A 344 26.09 3.36 -7.60
CA GLU A 344 27.54 3.49 -7.64
C GLU A 344 28.05 4.84 -7.10
N GLY A 345 27.22 5.87 -7.15
CA GLY A 345 27.52 7.23 -6.78
C GLY A 345 27.81 8.13 -7.98
N TYR A 346 27.63 9.44 -7.79
CA TYR A 346 27.81 10.43 -8.86
C TYR A 346 29.25 10.49 -9.36
N ASP A 347 30.20 10.66 -8.47
CA ASP A 347 31.62 10.81 -8.82
C ASP A 347 32.18 9.59 -9.53
N LYS A 348 31.86 8.39 -9.03
CA LYS A 348 32.31 7.15 -9.66
C LYS A 348 31.71 6.99 -11.06
N THR A 349 30.41 7.23 -11.19
CA THR A 349 29.68 7.06 -12.46
C THR A 349 30.19 8.05 -13.50
N ILE A 350 30.42 9.33 -13.15
CA ILE A 350 30.92 10.32 -14.08
C ILE A 350 32.37 10.05 -14.49
N ARG A 351 33.24 9.61 -13.54
CA ARG A 351 34.62 9.22 -13.86
C ARG A 351 34.66 8.07 -14.84
N THR A 352 33.95 6.99 -14.58
CA THR A 352 33.83 5.85 -15.49
C THR A 352 33.34 6.30 -16.89
N PHE A 353 32.32 7.16 -16.92
CA PHE A 353 31.78 7.74 -18.16
C PHE A 353 32.86 8.52 -18.95
N MET A 354 33.65 9.34 -18.28
CA MET A 354 34.70 10.14 -18.92
C MET A 354 35.88 9.28 -19.37
N GLU A 355 36.30 8.32 -18.54
CA GLU A 355 37.38 7.37 -18.85
C GLU A 355 37.07 6.52 -20.08
N GLU A 356 35.88 5.95 -20.16
CA GLU A 356 35.43 5.15 -21.31
C GLU A 356 35.45 5.93 -22.63
N ARG A 357 35.40 7.26 -22.59
CA ARG A 357 35.38 8.15 -23.75
C ARG A 357 36.67 8.92 -23.97
N ASN A 358 37.71 8.57 -23.23
CA ASN A 358 39.02 9.25 -23.27
C ASN A 358 38.92 10.76 -23.02
N VAL A 359 37.96 11.19 -22.20
CA VAL A 359 37.80 12.57 -21.78
C VAL A 359 38.56 12.81 -20.50
N PRO A 360 39.43 13.84 -20.40
CA PRO A 360 40.15 14.14 -19.16
C PRO A 360 39.19 14.34 -17.98
N CYS A 361 39.34 13.57 -16.91
CA CYS A 361 38.56 13.68 -15.72
C CYS A 361 39.25 14.60 -14.70
N PRO A 362 38.65 15.71 -14.26
CA PRO A 362 39.24 16.59 -13.26
C PRO A 362 39.32 15.89 -11.89
N GLU A 363 40.24 16.32 -11.03
CA GLU A 363 40.40 15.76 -9.67
C GLU A 363 39.09 15.84 -8.87
N ARG A 364 38.37 16.93 -9.06
CA ARG A 364 37.04 17.15 -8.47
C ARG A 364 36.02 17.29 -9.56
N VAL A 365 35.08 16.36 -9.64
CA VAL A 365 33.96 16.43 -10.57
C VAL A 365 32.88 17.35 -9.99
N VAL A 366 32.51 18.37 -10.74
CA VAL A 366 31.40 19.25 -10.40
C VAL A 366 30.19 18.83 -11.21
N ARG A 367 29.00 18.93 -10.61
CA ARG A 367 27.73 18.50 -11.24
C ARG A 367 27.47 19.20 -12.59
N ASP A 368 27.93 20.44 -12.72
CA ASP A 368 27.79 21.22 -13.93
C ASP A 368 28.73 20.79 -15.07
N ASP A 369 29.80 20.02 -14.75
CA ASP A 369 30.72 19.40 -15.71
C ASP A 369 30.16 18.14 -16.35
N CYS A 370 29.01 17.66 -15.87
CA CYS A 370 28.39 16.44 -16.38
C CYS A 370 27.86 16.66 -17.80
N PRO A 371 28.30 15.82 -18.79
CA PRO A 371 27.70 15.87 -20.11
C PRO A 371 26.20 15.59 -20.00
N GLU A 372 25.41 16.17 -20.87
CA GLU A 372 23.96 16.14 -20.89
C GLU A 372 23.34 14.76 -20.62
N VAL A 373 22.69 14.61 -19.51
CA VAL A 373 22.22 13.33 -18.98
C VAL A 373 20.73 13.30 -18.66
N SER A 374 19.87 13.92 -19.43
CA SER A 374 18.44 13.81 -19.18
C SER A 374 17.66 13.39 -20.42
N GLY A 375 16.67 12.54 -20.22
CA GLY A 375 15.72 12.16 -21.26
C GLY A 375 14.95 13.36 -21.82
N ARG A 376 14.80 14.44 -21.01
CA ARG A 376 14.23 15.70 -21.42
C ARG A 376 15.18 16.47 -22.35
N ASP A 377 16.47 16.49 -22.03
CA ASP A 377 17.48 17.16 -22.85
C ASP A 377 17.61 16.46 -24.21
N PHE A 378 17.56 15.14 -24.28
CA PHE A 378 17.45 14.43 -25.55
C PHE A 378 16.26 14.90 -26.38
N CYS A 379 15.09 15.06 -25.78
CA CYS A 379 13.90 15.52 -26.49
C CYS A 379 14.06 16.96 -27.00
N LEU A 380 14.57 17.86 -26.15
CA LEU A 380 14.73 19.26 -26.48
C LEU A 380 15.85 19.50 -27.49
N ARG A 381 17.00 18.83 -27.35
CA ARG A 381 18.20 19.09 -28.14
C ARG A 381 18.24 18.30 -29.43
N LEU A 382 17.74 17.07 -29.44
CA LEU A 382 17.69 16.23 -30.63
C LEU A 382 16.33 16.25 -31.33
N GLY A 383 15.33 16.92 -30.75
CA GLY A 383 13.97 17.00 -31.28
C GLY A 383 13.29 15.63 -31.44
N ILE A 384 13.64 14.68 -30.56
CA ILE A 384 13.06 13.36 -30.52
C ILE A 384 11.89 13.29 -29.54
N THR A 385 11.04 12.30 -29.71
CA THR A 385 9.91 12.06 -28.81
C THR A 385 10.38 11.41 -27.52
N TYR A 386 9.62 11.58 -26.42
CA TYR A 386 9.88 10.88 -25.16
C TYR A 386 9.92 9.35 -25.32
N LYS A 387 9.13 8.79 -26.26
CA LYS A 387 9.17 7.35 -26.54
C LYS A 387 10.51 6.91 -27.14
N GLN A 388 11.08 7.72 -28.01
CA GLN A 388 12.41 7.49 -28.59
C GLN A 388 13.51 7.68 -27.56
N SER A 389 13.43 8.72 -26.74
CA SER A 389 14.34 8.90 -25.62
C SER A 389 14.31 7.72 -24.64
N ASP A 390 13.11 7.23 -24.29
CA ASP A 390 12.97 6.04 -23.45
C ASP A 390 13.59 4.78 -24.10
N ALA A 391 13.52 4.66 -25.40
CA ALA A 391 14.11 3.55 -26.13
C ALA A 391 15.64 3.58 -26.11
N LEU A 392 16.22 4.77 -26.27
CA LEU A 392 17.67 4.99 -26.14
C LEU A 392 18.15 4.65 -24.72
N MET A 393 17.48 5.17 -23.70
CA MET A 393 17.83 4.94 -22.32
C MET A 393 17.72 3.45 -21.92
N LYS A 394 16.74 2.72 -22.44
CA LYS A 394 16.62 1.26 -22.25
C LYS A 394 17.75 0.49 -22.90
N ALA A 395 18.31 1.02 -23.98
CA ALA A 395 19.47 0.44 -24.68
C ALA A 395 20.82 0.86 -24.10
N GLY A 396 20.82 1.58 -22.94
CA GLY A 396 22.05 2.02 -22.29
C GLY A 396 22.61 3.33 -22.86
N ILE A 397 21.87 4.07 -23.67
CA ILE A 397 22.26 5.35 -24.28
C ILE A 397 21.63 6.47 -23.46
N PHE A 398 22.40 7.09 -22.56
CA PHE A 398 21.91 8.08 -21.60
C PHE A 398 22.30 9.50 -21.92
N THR A 399 23.36 9.67 -22.70
CA THR A 399 23.91 10.98 -23.06
C THR A 399 24.04 11.12 -24.57
N VAL A 400 24.23 12.36 -25.02
CA VAL A 400 24.55 12.61 -26.44
C VAL A 400 25.88 11.93 -26.82
N PHE A 401 26.85 11.84 -25.91
CA PHE A 401 28.11 11.14 -26.13
C PHE A 401 27.89 9.63 -26.31
N ASP A 402 27.03 8.99 -25.51
CA ASP A 402 26.68 7.59 -25.72
C ASP A 402 26.05 7.37 -27.11
N LEU A 403 25.22 8.33 -27.55
CA LEU A 403 24.61 8.26 -28.87
C LEU A 403 25.67 8.39 -29.97
N ILE A 404 26.61 9.33 -29.86
CA ILE A 404 27.72 9.49 -30.80
C ILE A 404 28.53 8.20 -30.91
N LEU A 405 28.88 7.59 -29.78
CA LEU A 405 29.60 6.31 -29.75
C LEU A 405 28.78 5.17 -30.37
N ALA A 406 27.49 5.13 -30.07
CA ALA A 406 26.60 4.14 -30.70
C ALA A 406 26.53 4.31 -32.22
N GLN A 407 26.39 5.54 -32.69
CA GLN A 407 26.36 5.89 -34.12
C GLN A 407 27.63 5.54 -34.88
N GLY A 408 28.78 5.46 -34.23
CA GLY A 408 30.02 4.93 -34.82
C GLY A 408 29.97 3.45 -35.20
N LYS A 409 28.94 2.72 -34.79
CA LYS A 409 28.74 1.29 -35.16
C LYS A 409 27.68 1.16 -36.27
N PRO A 410 28.00 0.56 -37.41
CA PRO A 410 27.00 0.37 -38.48
C PRO A 410 25.76 -0.37 -38.01
N GLY A 411 24.59 0.22 -38.22
CA GLY A 411 23.30 -0.38 -37.86
C GLY A 411 23.01 -0.38 -36.35
N TRP A 412 23.62 0.49 -35.58
CA TRP A 412 23.45 0.67 -34.13
C TRP A 412 21.99 0.69 -33.66
N TYR A 413 21.12 1.31 -34.46
CA TYR A 413 19.69 1.44 -34.16
C TYR A 413 18.95 0.10 -34.12
N LYS A 414 19.49 -0.97 -34.73
CA LYS A 414 18.88 -2.31 -34.71
C LYS A 414 18.80 -2.90 -33.31
N SER A 415 19.71 -2.49 -32.42
CA SER A 415 19.73 -2.87 -31.00
C SER A 415 18.73 -2.05 -30.16
N VAL A 416 18.16 -0.96 -30.70
CA VAL A 416 17.29 -0.03 -29.98
C VAL A 416 15.84 -0.23 -30.41
N LYS A 417 15.08 -1.04 -29.67
CA LYS A 417 13.69 -1.34 -29.98
C LYS A 417 12.84 -0.05 -30.08
N GLY A 418 12.29 0.22 -31.26
CA GLY A 418 11.42 1.39 -31.52
C GLY A 418 12.14 2.57 -32.20
N ILE A 419 13.39 2.39 -32.63
CA ILE A 419 14.11 3.32 -33.50
C ILE A 419 14.36 2.61 -34.84
N GLY A 420 13.78 3.14 -35.91
CA GLY A 420 13.98 2.64 -37.28
C GLY A 420 15.09 3.41 -38.00
N ALA A 421 15.52 2.91 -39.18
CA ALA A 421 16.60 3.51 -39.96
C ALA A 421 16.39 5.01 -40.26
N LYS A 422 15.18 5.44 -40.62
CA LYS A 422 14.86 6.83 -40.89
C LYS A 422 15.06 7.71 -39.63
N THR A 423 14.55 7.27 -38.48
CA THR A 423 14.71 7.99 -37.22
C THR A 423 16.17 8.05 -36.79
N ALA A 424 16.92 6.96 -37.00
CA ALA A 424 18.36 6.94 -36.72
C ALA A 424 19.11 7.97 -37.59
N ALA A 425 18.86 8.00 -38.89
CA ALA A 425 19.48 8.97 -39.79
C ALA A 425 19.12 10.42 -39.42
N ASP A 426 17.86 10.70 -39.05
CA ASP A 426 17.47 12.02 -38.54
C ASP A 426 18.20 12.40 -37.25
N MET A 427 18.43 11.44 -36.34
CA MET A 427 19.21 11.67 -35.12
C MET A 427 20.69 11.93 -35.44
N GLU A 428 21.30 11.12 -36.29
CA GLU A 428 22.68 11.28 -36.75
C GLU A 428 22.91 12.70 -37.32
N LYS A 429 22.05 13.11 -38.25
CA LYS A 429 22.11 14.47 -38.82
C LYS A 429 22.04 15.56 -37.77
N ARG A 430 21.16 15.46 -36.78
CA ARG A 430 21.03 16.47 -35.71
C ARG A 430 22.20 16.47 -34.75
N VAL A 431 22.81 15.32 -34.49
CA VAL A 431 24.02 15.20 -33.71
C VAL A 431 25.18 15.88 -34.47
N ASP A 432 25.34 15.59 -35.75
CA ASP A 432 26.39 16.20 -36.59
C ASP A 432 26.25 17.72 -36.63
N GLU A 433 25.06 18.22 -36.93
CA GLU A 433 24.80 19.65 -37.03
C GLU A 433 25.04 20.41 -35.70
N ARG A 434 24.71 19.79 -34.60
CA ARG A 434 24.66 20.48 -33.29
C ARG A 434 25.90 20.31 -32.44
N TYR A 435 26.54 19.17 -32.53
CA TYR A 435 27.68 18.80 -31.65
C TYR A 435 28.98 18.61 -32.44
N ILE A 436 29.04 17.82 -33.47
CA ILE A 436 30.27 17.47 -34.16
C ILE A 436 30.80 18.68 -34.91
N SER A 437 29.97 19.36 -35.69
CA SER A 437 30.34 20.56 -36.42
C SER A 437 30.77 21.71 -35.50
N ARG A 438 30.24 21.77 -34.28
CA ARG A 438 30.63 22.76 -33.29
C ARG A 438 31.98 22.45 -32.66
N LEU A 439 32.21 21.22 -32.24
CA LEU A 439 33.50 20.73 -31.72
C LEU A 439 34.63 20.96 -32.73
N GLN A 440 34.38 20.60 -33.98
CA GLN A 440 35.37 20.84 -35.06
C GLN A 440 35.71 22.31 -35.26
N LYS A 441 34.73 23.21 -35.09
CA LYS A 441 34.97 24.69 -35.17
C LYS A 441 35.73 25.20 -33.95
N GLU A 442 35.48 24.65 -32.78
CA GLU A 442 36.19 25.03 -31.54
C GLU A 442 37.65 24.53 -31.54
N GLU A 443 37.91 23.33 -32.13
CA GLU A 443 39.26 22.81 -32.34
C GLU A 443 40.03 23.57 -33.43
N ALA A 444 39.38 23.96 -34.49
CA ALA A 444 40.02 24.77 -35.59
C ALA A 444 40.26 26.25 -35.19
N GLY A 445 39.63 26.71 -34.11
CA GLY A 445 39.84 28.06 -33.55
C GLY A 445 40.87 28.12 -32.43
N ARG A 446 41.47 27.00 -32.03
CA ARG A 446 42.61 26.89 -31.12
C ARG A 446 43.87 26.70 -31.92
#